data_dece5fa05d1c1d1f6502ed3b857bc3b1
#
_entry.id   dece5fa05d1c1d1f6502ed3b857bc3b1
#
_cell.length_a   1.000
_cell.length_b   1.000
_cell.length_c   1.000
_cell.angle_alpha   90.00
_cell.angle_beta   90.00
_cell.angle_gamma   90.00
#
_symmetry.space_group_name_H-M   'P 1'
#
loop_
_entity.id
_entity.type
_entity.pdbx_description
1 polymer ?
#
loop_
_entity_poly.entity_id
_entity_poly.type
_entity_poly.pdbx_seq_one_letter_code
_entity_poly.pdbx_strand_id
1 'polypeptide(L)'
;MKQLYKKIGSYLILCIASICFLLPFYLMICSASDGNISLSEGPVIPGTDLWENICYILFHTAFLKSLGFTLRYTIIQTLLTLLICGLAGFAFEIYHDMEKDMLFKVVLFAMMISITPLMVPLFQMYTKLGIVDTIWGLMAPFLASPLIIMIFRQNSRSFPYELVEAARLDGVSELGIFFRIYLPCMKSTFSCGTIIAFSNAWNSYQWAHLIMYDDQKIPMTVFLTLGLKGNNMTLVLLSMVPSLVVFFIFQKFFVEGMNGALK
;
A
#
# COMPACT_ATOMS: atom_id res chain seq x y z
N MET A 1 5.34 -41.62 17.10
CA MET A 1 6.01 -40.72 18.07
C MET A 1 6.83 -39.60 17.41
N LYS A 2 7.82 -39.90 16.53
CA LYS A 2 8.65 -38.84 15.88
C LYS A 2 7.86 -37.74 15.12
N GLN A 3 6.75 -38.08 14.44
CA GLN A 3 5.92 -37.10 13.76
C GLN A 3 5.13 -36.19 14.72
N LEU A 4 4.73 -36.73 15.89
CA LEU A 4 4.01 -35.95 16.91
C LEU A 4 4.95 -34.91 17.55
N TYR A 5 6.18 -35.29 17.89
CA TYR A 5 7.19 -34.36 18.42
C TYR A 5 7.57 -33.27 17.42
N LYS A 6 7.67 -33.60 16.10
CA LYS A 6 7.88 -32.57 15.05
C LYS A 6 6.71 -31.58 14.98
N LYS A 7 5.47 -32.06 15.03
CA LYS A 7 4.28 -31.19 15.04
C LYS A 7 4.25 -30.28 16.26
N ILE A 8 4.48 -30.85 17.47
CA ILE A 8 4.52 -30.07 18.72
C ILE A 8 5.63 -29.01 18.67
N GLY A 9 6.84 -29.37 18.22
CA GLY A 9 7.91 -28.41 18.02
C GLY A 9 7.60 -27.30 17.05
N SER A 10 6.96 -27.63 15.92
CA SER A 10 6.50 -26.61 14.93
C SER A 10 5.45 -25.67 15.52
N TYR A 11 4.46 -26.18 16.27
CA TYR A 11 3.46 -25.32 16.91
C TYR A 11 4.08 -24.44 18.01
N LEU A 12 5.04 -24.95 18.77
CA LEU A 12 5.71 -24.16 19.79
C LEU A 12 6.52 -23.02 19.19
N ILE A 13 7.25 -23.26 18.09
CA ILE A 13 7.97 -22.22 17.35
C ILE A 13 6.98 -21.18 16.80
N LEU A 14 5.87 -21.62 16.21
CA LEU A 14 4.85 -20.71 15.69
C LEU A 14 4.20 -19.86 16.80
N CYS A 15 3.92 -20.44 17.97
CA CYS A 15 3.39 -19.70 19.11
C CYS A 15 4.39 -18.63 19.60
N ILE A 16 5.67 -19.00 19.77
CA ILE A 16 6.71 -18.05 20.17
C ILE A 16 6.84 -16.92 19.15
N ALA A 17 6.92 -17.26 17.86
CA ALA A 17 6.99 -16.28 16.79
C ALA A 17 5.77 -15.35 16.82
N SER A 18 4.55 -15.89 16.99
CA SER A 18 3.32 -15.08 17.06
C SER A 18 3.34 -14.12 18.24
N ILE A 19 3.79 -14.56 19.42
CA ILE A 19 3.93 -13.70 20.59
C ILE A 19 4.95 -12.59 20.33
N CYS A 20 6.10 -12.91 19.75
CA CYS A 20 7.12 -11.92 19.40
C CYS A 20 6.60 -10.87 18.41
N PHE A 21 5.79 -11.28 17.40
CA PHE A 21 5.19 -10.35 16.46
C PHE A 21 4.06 -9.50 17.04
N LEU A 22 3.31 -10.02 18.02
CA LEU A 22 2.22 -9.29 18.66
C LEU A 22 2.71 -8.35 19.78
N LEU A 23 3.90 -8.61 20.34
CA LEU A 23 4.45 -7.84 21.44
C LEU A 23 4.56 -6.34 21.17
N PRO A 24 5.09 -5.86 20.02
CA PRO A 24 5.14 -4.42 19.75
C PRO A 24 3.75 -3.77 19.69
N PHE A 25 2.73 -4.48 19.16
CA PHE A 25 1.35 -3.98 19.15
C PHE A 25 0.76 -3.91 20.56
N TYR A 26 1.04 -4.90 21.40
CA TYR A 26 0.64 -4.88 22.80
C TYR A 26 1.25 -3.69 23.53
N LEU A 27 2.58 -3.49 23.41
CA LEU A 27 3.26 -2.35 24.03
C LEU A 27 2.73 -1.00 23.52
N MET A 28 2.39 -0.92 22.23
CA MET A 28 1.78 0.28 21.65
C MET A 28 0.40 0.57 22.28
N ILE A 29 -0.42 -0.45 22.52
CA ILE A 29 -1.72 -0.31 23.19
C ILE A 29 -1.52 0.12 24.64
N CYS A 30 -0.56 -0.48 25.36
CA CYS A 30 -0.22 -0.07 26.72
C CYS A 30 0.19 1.41 26.75
N SER A 31 1.10 1.83 25.89
CA SER A 31 1.53 3.23 25.81
C SER A 31 0.43 4.18 25.36
N ALA A 32 -0.50 3.75 24.51
CA ALA A 32 -1.65 4.55 24.09
C ALA A 32 -2.68 4.72 25.21
N SER A 33 -2.74 3.78 26.15
CA SER A 33 -3.68 3.80 27.27
C SER A 33 -3.15 4.56 28.50
N ASP A 34 -1.88 4.96 28.50
CA ASP A 34 -1.27 5.72 29.59
C ASP A 34 -0.93 7.13 29.09
N GLY A 35 -1.62 8.14 29.59
CA GLY A 35 -1.55 9.52 29.09
C GLY A 35 -0.24 10.27 29.35
N ASN A 36 0.70 9.71 30.15
CA ASN A 36 1.83 10.46 30.70
C ASN A 36 3.22 9.89 30.47
N ILE A 37 3.39 8.77 29.75
CA ILE A 37 4.69 8.09 29.69
C ILE A 37 5.36 8.22 28.35
N SER A 38 6.62 8.65 28.38
CA SER A 38 7.54 8.60 27.25
C SER A 38 7.88 7.15 26.87
N LEU A 39 8.12 6.87 25.60
CA LEU A 39 8.51 5.54 25.07
C LEU A 39 9.68 4.88 25.83
N SER A 40 10.50 5.67 26.53
CA SER A 40 11.65 5.20 27.31
C SER A 40 11.29 4.50 28.62
N GLU A 41 10.09 4.73 29.15
CA GLU A 41 9.60 4.15 30.42
C GLU A 41 8.44 3.17 30.20
N GLY A 42 8.24 2.68 28.95
CA GLY A 42 7.11 1.96 28.40
C GLY A 42 6.31 1.13 29.41
N PRO A 43 5.03 1.44 29.65
CA PRO A 43 4.19 0.66 30.54
C PRO A 43 3.99 -0.73 29.96
N VAL A 44 4.20 -1.74 30.80
CA VAL A 44 3.92 -3.15 30.45
C VAL A 44 2.46 -3.50 30.74
N ILE A 45 1.77 -2.66 31.51
CA ILE A 45 0.36 -2.84 31.91
C ILE A 45 -0.48 -1.75 31.25
N PRO A 46 -1.60 -2.10 30.61
CA PRO A 46 -2.50 -1.10 30.01
C PRO A 46 -3.07 -0.15 31.08
N GLY A 47 -3.06 1.15 30.79
CA GLY A 47 -3.74 2.16 31.58
C GLY A 47 -5.25 2.23 31.29
N THR A 48 -5.94 3.20 31.86
CA THR A 48 -7.40 3.38 31.74
C THR A 48 -7.80 4.46 30.72
N ASP A 49 -6.84 5.28 30.26
CA ASP A 49 -7.11 6.54 29.57
C ASP A 49 -7.21 6.39 28.04
N LEU A 50 -7.17 5.14 27.52
CA LEU A 50 -7.20 4.88 26.07
C LEU A 50 -8.39 5.57 25.38
N TRP A 51 -9.58 5.47 25.98
CA TRP A 51 -10.78 6.06 25.40
C TRP A 51 -10.76 7.59 25.42
N GLU A 52 -10.29 8.17 26.50
CA GLU A 52 -10.13 9.61 26.63
C GLU A 52 -9.11 10.15 25.62
N ASN A 53 -7.97 9.47 25.47
CA ASN A 53 -6.94 9.79 24.49
C ASN A 53 -7.46 9.70 23.06
N ILE A 54 -8.25 8.67 22.73
CA ILE A 54 -8.91 8.53 21.41
C ILE A 54 -9.87 9.71 21.17
N CYS A 55 -10.74 10.02 22.12
CA CYS A 55 -11.68 11.14 22.01
C CYS A 55 -10.93 12.48 21.85
N TYR A 56 -9.87 12.68 22.63
CA TYR A 56 -9.04 13.88 22.49
C TYR A 56 -8.48 14.04 21.09
N ILE A 57 -7.87 13.00 20.52
CA ILE A 57 -7.31 13.04 19.17
C ILE A 57 -8.38 13.31 18.12
N LEU A 58 -9.52 12.63 18.21
CA LEU A 58 -10.59 12.76 17.23
C LEU A 58 -11.23 14.14 17.21
N PHE A 59 -11.43 14.76 18.38
CA PHE A 59 -12.23 15.97 18.50
C PHE A 59 -11.42 17.26 18.74
N HIS A 60 -10.18 17.15 19.25
CA HIS A 60 -9.38 18.32 19.62
C HIS A 60 -8.13 18.52 18.78
N THR A 61 -7.92 17.67 17.75
CA THR A 61 -6.74 17.78 16.88
C THR A 61 -7.13 17.83 15.40
N ALA A 62 -6.17 18.12 14.53
CA ALA A 62 -6.35 18.06 13.07
C ALA A 62 -6.34 16.64 12.49
N PHE A 63 -6.43 15.59 13.35
CA PHE A 63 -6.36 14.19 12.94
C PHE A 63 -7.37 13.83 11.85
N LEU A 64 -8.66 14.11 12.05
CA LEU A 64 -9.70 13.75 11.08
C LEU A 64 -9.51 14.47 9.74
N LYS A 65 -8.98 15.67 9.76
CA LYS A 65 -8.68 16.44 8.55
C LYS A 65 -7.52 15.79 7.77
N SER A 66 -6.43 15.47 8.47
CA SER A 66 -5.28 14.77 7.91
C SER A 66 -5.65 13.36 7.41
N LEU A 67 -6.47 12.62 8.18
CA LEU A 67 -7.00 11.32 7.81
C LEU A 67 -7.83 11.40 6.52
N GLY A 68 -8.76 12.34 6.45
CA GLY A 68 -9.64 12.55 5.28
C GLY A 68 -8.84 12.92 4.03
N PHE A 69 -7.87 13.82 4.16
CA PHE A 69 -6.97 14.18 3.07
C PHE A 69 -6.16 12.96 2.59
N THR A 70 -5.56 12.21 3.52
CA THR A 70 -4.74 11.04 3.22
C THR A 70 -5.54 9.93 2.56
N LEU A 71 -6.72 9.60 3.08
CA LEU A 71 -7.61 8.61 2.47
C LEU A 71 -7.99 9.01 1.04
N ARG A 72 -8.34 10.27 0.84
CA ARG A 72 -8.75 10.76 -0.48
C ARG A 72 -7.64 10.57 -1.51
N TYR A 73 -6.44 11.07 -1.26
CA TYR A 73 -5.36 10.93 -2.26
C TYR A 73 -4.89 9.48 -2.39
N THR A 74 -4.82 8.71 -1.30
CA THR A 74 -4.38 7.31 -1.32
C THR A 74 -5.33 6.44 -2.15
N ILE A 75 -6.65 6.61 -2.01
CA ILE A 75 -7.64 5.89 -2.80
C ILE A 75 -7.51 6.26 -4.28
N ILE A 76 -7.44 7.55 -4.61
CA ILE A 76 -7.30 8.02 -6.00
C ILE A 76 -5.99 7.47 -6.60
N GLN A 77 -4.88 7.59 -5.90
CA GLN A 77 -3.58 7.08 -6.34
C GLN A 77 -3.61 5.58 -6.57
N THR A 78 -4.19 4.81 -5.63
CA THR A 78 -4.32 3.35 -5.74
C THR A 78 -5.10 2.96 -7.00
N LEU A 79 -6.27 3.57 -7.22
CA LEU A 79 -7.10 3.30 -8.39
C LEU A 79 -6.39 3.63 -9.70
N LEU A 80 -5.74 4.78 -9.78
CA LEU A 80 -4.98 5.20 -10.96
C LEU A 80 -3.77 4.28 -11.20
N THR A 81 -3.04 3.92 -10.15
CA THR A 81 -1.90 2.99 -10.24
C THR A 81 -2.35 1.63 -10.74
N LEU A 82 -3.45 1.08 -10.21
CA LEU A 82 -3.99 -0.21 -10.68
C LEU A 82 -4.44 -0.15 -12.13
N LEU A 83 -5.08 0.93 -12.55
CA LEU A 83 -5.49 1.11 -13.93
C LEU A 83 -4.29 1.19 -14.87
N ILE A 84 -3.33 2.07 -14.56
CA ILE A 84 -2.13 2.27 -15.40
C ILE A 84 -1.27 1.00 -15.44
N CYS A 85 -0.96 0.43 -14.28
CA CYS A 85 -0.11 -0.76 -14.20
C CYS A 85 -0.81 -2.01 -14.72
N GLY A 86 -2.12 -2.13 -14.53
CA GLY A 86 -2.93 -3.23 -15.05
C GLY A 86 -3.00 -3.20 -16.58
N LEU A 87 -3.26 -2.03 -17.18
CA LEU A 87 -3.23 -1.84 -18.63
C LEU A 87 -1.83 -2.11 -19.21
N ALA A 88 -0.78 -1.62 -18.54
CA ALA A 88 0.58 -1.86 -18.97
C ALA A 88 0.94 -3.37 -18.90
N GLY A 89 0.62 -4.05 -17.80
CA GLY A 89 0.87 -5.49 -17.64
C GLY A 89 0.09 -6.33 -18.67
N PHE A 90 -1.19 -5.99 -18.90
CA PHE A 90 -2.01 -6.58 -19.95
C PHE A 90 -1.39 -6.38 -21.33
N ALA A 91 -0.99 -5.15 -21.67
CA ALA A 91 -0.40 -4.84 -22.97
C ALA A 91 0.94 -5.54 -23.18
N PHE A 92 1.81 -5.62 -22.18
CA PHE A 92 3.10 -6.30 -22.28
C PHE A 92 3.00 -7.82 -22.48
N GLU A 93 1.93 -8.45 -22.05
CA GLU A 93 1.77 -9.90 -22.19
C GLU A 93 0.90 -10.27 -23.38
N ILE A 94 -0.25 -9.60 -23.56
CA ILE A 94 -1.21 -9.96 -24.63
C ILE A 94 -0.73 -9.52 -26.03
N TYR A 95 -0.02 -8.38 -26.11
CA TYR A 95 0.56 -7.90 -27.37
C TYR A 95 2.05 -8.15 -27.44
N HIS A 96 2.47 -9.34 -27.04
CA HIS A 96 3.86 -9.73 -26.96
C HIS A 96 4.58 -9.55 -28.31
N ASP A 97 5.58 -8.67 -28.33
CA ASP A 97 6.52 -8.48 -29.44
C ASP A 97 7.91 -8.07 -28.90
N MET A 98 8.92 -8.09 -29.75
CA MET A 98 10.31 -7.82 -29.37
C MET A 98 10.50 -6.39 -28.82
N GLU A 99 9.77 -5.40 -29.33
CA GLU A 99 9.86 -4.01 -28.90
C GLU A 99 9.29 -3.83 -27.48
N LYS A 100 8.14 -4.46 -27.20
CA LYS A 100 7.52 -4.42 -25.88
C LYS A 100 8.34 -5.17 -24.83
N ASP A 101 9.00 -6.27 -25.21
CA ASP A 101 9.93 -6.95 -24.34
C ASP A 101 11.14 -6.08 -23.99
N MET A 102 11.63 -5.30 -24.93
CA MET A 102 12.70 -4.34 -24.68
C MET A 102 12.23 -3.22 -23.75
N LEU A 103 11.06 -2.65 -23.97
CA LEU A 103 10.45 -1.65 -23.08
C LEU A 103 10.24 -2.22 -21.67
N PHE A 104 9.76 -3.45 -21.55
CA PHE A 104 9.58 -4.08 -20.26
C PHE A 104 10.93 -4.28 -19.51
N LYS A 105 12.01 -4.60 -20.22
CA LYS A 105 13.36 -4.66 -19.60
C LYS A 105 13.78 -3.30 -19.04
N VAL A 106 13.44 -2.20 -19.72
CA VAL A 106 13.67 -0.84 -19.20
C VAL A 106 12.86 -0.58 -17.94
N VAL A 107 11.59 -1.01 -17.91
CA VAL A 107 10.76 -0.94 -16.68
C VAL A 107 11.37 -1.73 -15.54
N LEU A 108 11.87 -2.95 -15.80
CA LEU A 108 12.58 -3.75 -14.78
C LEU A 108 13.85 -3.07 -14.29
N PHE A 109 14.63 -2.47 -15.20
CA PHE A 109 15.83 -1.72 -14.83
C PHE A 109 15.48 -0.52 -13.93
N ALA A 110 14.36 0.16 -14.18
CA ALA A 110 13.89 1.27 -13.36
C ALA A 110 13.60 0.85 -11.90
N MET A 111 13.22 -0.43 -11.63
CA MET A 111 13.05 -0.92 -10.25
C MET A 111 14.33 -0.90 -9.43
N MET A 112 15.50 -0.95 -10.07
CA MET A 112 16.79 -0.94 -9.38
C MET A 112 17.17 0.46 -8.87
N ILE A 113 16.49 1.50 -9.34
CA ILE A 113 16.76 2.88 -8.98
C ILE A 113 15.89 3.23 -7.77
N SER A 114 16.53 3.52 -6.63
CA SER A 114 15.82 4.02 -5.45
C SER A 114 15.23 5.41 -5.73
N ILE A 115 14.03 5.67 -5.21
CA ILE A 115 13.38 6.99 -5.32
C ILE A 115 14.12 8.08 -4.53
N THR A 116 14.82 7.72 -3.46
CA THR A 116 15.45 8.68 -2.53
C THR A 116 16.45 9.62 -3.22
N PRO A 117 17.41 9.14 -4.03
CA PRO A 117 18.32 10.05 -4.76
C PRO A 117 17.59 10.90 -5.82
N LEU A 118 16.44 10.44 -6.31
CA LEU A 118 15.67 11.16 -7.33
C LEU A 118 14.76 12.24 -6.74
N MET A 119 14.56 12.29 -5.42
CA MET A 119 13.64 13.25 -4.79
C MET A 119 14.02 14.69 -5.07
N VAL A 120 15.31 15.04 -4.99
CA VAL A 120 15.76 16.42 -5.23
C VAL A 120 15.57 16.85 -6.68
N PRO A 121 16.02 16.09 -7.70
CA PRO A 121 15.74 16.42 -9.10
C PRO A 121 14.24 16.48 -9.42
N LEU A 122 13.44 15.55 -8.88
CA LEU A 122 11.99 15.56 -9.05
C LEU A 122 11.35 16.81 -8.45
N PHE A 123 11.76 17.19 -7.25
CA PHE A 123 11.28 18.40 -6.59
C PHE A 123 11.56 19.65 -7.42
N GLN A 124 12.79 19.78 -7.94
CA GLN A 124 13.16 20.90 -8.81
C GLN A 124 12.33 20.94 -10.11
N MET A 125 12.07 19.76 -10.70
CA MET A 125 11.21 19.64 -11.87
C MET A 125 9.78 20.06 -11.54
N TYR A 126 9.23 19.61 -10.41
CA TYR A 126 7.85 19.90 -9.99
C TYR A 126 7.66 21.37 -9.61
N THR A 127 8.70 22.00 -9.06
CA THR A 127 8.70 23.44 -8.82
C THR A 127 8.60 24.21 -10.14
N LYS A 128 9.35 23.82 -11.17
CA LYS A 128 9.28 24.43 -12.49
C LYS A 128 7.92 24.23 -13.19
N LEU A 129 7.28 23.09 -12.95
CA LEU A 129 5.95 22.76 -13.49
C LEU A 129 4.80 23.38 -12.68
N GLY A 130 5.08 23.99 -11.51
CA GLY A 130 4.05 24.59 -10.66
C GLY A 130 3.08 23.58 -10.01
N ILE A 131 3.51 22.30 -9.85
CA ILE A 131 2.67 21.24 -9.27
C ILE A 131 3.09 20.85 -7.84
N VAL A 132 4.03 21.58 -7.25
CA VAL A 132 4.34 21.48 -5.82
C VAL A 132 3.11 21.89 -5.00
N ASP A 133 2.93 21.28 -3.84
CA ASP A 133 1.79 21.49 -2.94
C ASP A 133 0.41 21.16 -3.54
N THR A 134 0.42 20.25 -4.52
CA THR A 134 -0.81 19.72 -5.14
C THR A 134 -0.94 18.22 -4.95
N ILE A 135 -2.18 17.71 -4.98
CA ILE A 135 -2.44 16.26 -4.95
C ILE A 135 -1.76 15.55 -6.13
N TRP A 136 -1.71 16.18 -7.31
CA TRP A 136 -1.05 15.62 -8.49
C TRP A 136 0.46 15.50 -8.31
N GLY A 137 1.10 16.53 -7.73
CA GLY A 137 2.52 16.47 -7.39
C GLY A 137 2.83 15.38 -6.37
N LEU A 138 1.91 15.14 -5.42
CA LEU A 138 2.07 14.08 -4.42
C LEU A 138 1.98 12.68 -5.06
N MET A 139 1.04 12.45 -5.99
CA MET A 139 0.74 11.12 -6.55
C MET A 139 1.60 10.75 -7.77
N ALA A 140 1.94 11.72 -8.63
CA ALA A 140 2.47 11.46 -9.97
C ALA A 140 3.72 10.53 -10.02
N PRO A 141 4.72 10.62 -9.11
CA PRO A 141 5.90 9.74 -9.17
C PRO A 141 5.58 8.26 -8.96
N PHE A 142 4.43 7.95 -8.37
CA PHE A 142 4.06 6.60 -7.93
C PHE A 142 2.96 5.96 -8.77
N LEU A 143 2.39 6.67 -9.76
CA LEU A 143 1.28 6.16 -10.58
C LEU A 143 1.70 4.97 -11.45
N ALA A 144 2.91 4.97 -11.99
CA ALA A 144 3.46 3.89 -12.80
C ALA A 144 4.49 3.10 -11.99
N SER A 145 4.04 2.19 -11.13
CA SER A 145 4.92 1.36 -10.30
C SER A 145 5.49 0.18 -11.11
N PRO A 146 6.82 0.12 -11.36
CA PRO A 146 7.44 -0.98 -12.08
C PRO A 146 7.17 -2.35 -11.42
N LEU A 147 7.16 -2.41 -10.08
CA LEU A 147 6.84 -3.63 -9.34
C LEU A 147 5.42 -4.13 -9.65
N ILE A 148 4.45 -3.23 -9.64
CA ILE A 148 3.05 -3.61 -9.89
C ILE A 148 2.86 -4.01 -11.36
N ILE A 149 3.50 -3.30 -12.31
CA ILE A 149 3.50 -3.69 -13.74
C ILE A 149 4.08 -5.10 -13.92
N MET A 150 5.21 -5.40 -13.23
CA MET A 150 5.81 -6.73 -13.27
C MET A 150 4.85 -7.80 -12.74
N ILE A 151 4.18 -7.54 -11.61
CA ILE A 151 3.21 -8.48 -11.02
C ILE A 151 2.05 -8.73 -12.00
N PHE A 152 1.50 -7.69 -12.61
CA PHE A 152 0.44 -7.86 -13.60
C PHE A 152 0.91 -8.68 -14.80
N ARG A 153 2.05 -8.34 -15.40
CA ARG A 153 2.60 -9.09 -16.53
C ARG A 153 2.85 -10.56 -16.16
N GLN A 154 3.48 -10.82 -15.01
CA GLN A 154 3.80 -12.19 -14.58
C GLN A 154 2.54 -13.04 -14.41
N ASN A 155 1.50 -12.49 -13.79
CA ASN A 155 0.25 -13.21 -13.61
C ASN A 155 -0.56 -13.33 -14.92
N SER A 156 -0.43 -12.39 -15.85
CA SER A 156 -1.07 -12.44 -17.17
C SER A 156 -0.62 -13.62 -18.02
N ARG A 157 0.54 -14.21 -17.74
CA ARG A 157 1.00 -15.43 -18.42
C ARG A 157 0.09 -16.64 -18.22
N SER A 158 -0.66 -16.67 -17.13
CA SER A 158 -1.65 -17.72 -16.87
C SER A 158 -3.04 -17.39 -17.42
N PHE A 159 -3.21 -16.22 -18.02
CA PHE A 159 -4.49 -15.80 -18.57
C PHE A 159 -4.75 -16.52 -19.93
N PRO A 160 -5.93 -17.13 -20.12
CA PRO A 160 -6.24 -17.83 -21.37
C PRO A 160 -6.34 -16.87 -22.55
N TYR A 161 -5.39 -16.96 -23.48
CA TYR A 161 -5.33 -16.09 -24.65
C TYR A 161 -6.53 -16.28 -25.59
N GLU A 162 -7.10 -17.49 -25.61
CA GLU A 162 -8.28 -17.86 -26.40
C GLU A 162 -9.49 -16.96 -26.08
N LEU A 163 -9.60 -16.47 -24.84
CA LEU A 163 -10.67 -15.53 -24.46
C LEU A 163 -10.50 -14.17 -25.17
N VAL A 164 -9.26 -13.75 -25.38
CA VAL A 164 -8.97 -12.51 -26.11
C VAL A 164 -9.32 -12.66 -27.59
N GLU A 165 -8.92 -13.78 -28.20
CA GLU A 165 -9.21 -14.05 -29.62
C GLU A 165 -10.70 -14.17 -29.88
N ALA A 166 -11.43 -14.92 -29.04
CA ALA A 166 -12.89 -15.03 -29.15
C ALA A 166 -13.57 -13.66 -29.05
N ALA A 167 -13.17 -12.85 -28.06
CA ALA A 167 -13.75 -11.51 -27.89
C ALA A 167 -13.44 -10.57 -29.06
N ARG A 168 -12.27 -10.70 -29.71
CA ARG A 168 -11.94 -9.96 -30.92
C ARG A 168 -12.80 -10.38 -32.09
N LEU A 169 -13.07 -11.66 -32.25
CA LEU A 169 -13.99 -12.17 -33.28
C LEU A 169 -15.42 -11.66 -33.08
N ASP A 170 -15.84 -11.49 -31.82
CA ASP A 170 -17.12 -10.89 -31.45
C ASP A 170 -17.14 -9.35 -31.60
N GLY A 171 -16.06 -8.74 -32.05
CA GLY A 171 -15.96 -7.30 -32.27
C GLY A 171 -15.82 -6.45 -31.01
N VAL A 172 -15.42 -7.04 -29.88
CA VAL A 172 -15.18 -6.31 -28.62
C VAL A 172 -13.88 -5.50 -28.75
N SER A 173 -13.93 -4.22 -28.38
CA SER A 173 -12.73 -3.36 -28.36
C SER A 173 -11.70 -3.82 -27.32
N GLU A 174 -10.43 -3.51 -27.52
CA GLU A 174 -9.34 -3.90 -26.59
C GLU A 174 -9.54 -3.39 -25.15
N LEU A 175 -10.05 -2.17 -24.98
CA LEU A 175 -10.45 -1.66 -23.66
C LEU A 175 -11.65 -2.44 -23.11
N GLY A 176 -12.58 -2.87 -23.98
CA GLY A 176 -13.70 -3.73 -23.61
C GLY A 176 -13.21 -5.09 -23.10
N ILE A 177 -12.23 -5.69 -23.75
CA ILE A 177 -11.58 -6.95 -23.33
C ILE A 177 -10.92 -6.76 -21.95
N PHE A 178 -10.17 -5.67 -21.76
CA PHE A 178 -9.55 -5.37 -20.47
C PHE A 178 -10.56 -5.27 -19.32
N PHE A 179 -11.61 -4.45 -19.48
CA PHE A 179 -12.55 -4.20 -18.38
C PHE A 179 -13.55 -5.33 -18.15
N ARG A 180 -14.02 -6.01 -19.22
CA ARG A 180 -15.10 -6.99 -19.14
C ARG A 180 -14.61 -8.42 -18.96
N ILE A 181 -13.39 -8.74 -19.41
CA ILE A 181 -12.87 -10.11 -19.39
C ILE A 181 -11.63 -10.19 -18.51
N TYR A 182 -10.58 -9.42 -18.83
CA TYR A 182 -9.29 -9.51 -18.12
C TYR A 182 -9.42 -9.10 -16.63
N LEU A 183 -9.97 -7.94 -16.33
CA LEU A 183 -10.08 -7.44 -14.96
C LEU A 183 -10.87 -8.40 -14.05
N PRO A 184 -12.05 -8.93 -14.43
CA PRO A 184 -12.76 -9.92 -13.63
C PRO A 184 -12.01 -11.24 -13.45
N CYS A 185 -11.29 -11.72 -14.47
CA CYS A 185 -10.50 -12.94 -14.38
C CYS A 185 -9.27 -12.79 -13.49
N MET A 186 -8.68 -11.60 -13.43
CA MET A 186 -7.45 -11.30 -12.69
C MET A 186 -7.70 -10.68 -11.30
N LYS A 187 -8.84 -10.97 -10.66
CA LYS A 187 -9.25 -10.40 -9.36
C LYS A 187 -8.18 -10.54 -8.28
N SER A 188 -7.52 -11.68 -8.18
CA SER A 188 -6.48 -11.92 -7.18
C SER A 188 -5.26 -11.03 -7.41
N THR A 189 -4.85 -10.82 -8.67
CA THR A 189 -3.74 -9.93 -9.03
C THR A 189 -4.09 -8.48 -8.74
N PHE A 190 -5.30 -8.03 -9.07
CA PHE A 190 -5.78 -6.70 -8.74
C PHE A 190 -5.86 -6.48 -7.22
N SER A 191 -6.27 -7.48 -6.44
CA SER A 191 -6.29 -7.40 -4.98
C SER A 191 -4.88 -7.30 -4.39
N CYS A 192 -3.93 -8.08 -4.90
CA CYS A 192 -2.52 -7.98 -4.53
C CYS A 192 -1.96 -6.58 -4.85
N GLY A 193 -2.20 -6.10 -6.07
CA GLY A 193 -1.82 -4.76 -6.51
C GLY A 193 -2.45 -3.66 -5.63
N THR A 194 -3.71 -3.84 -5.19
CA THR A 194 -4.40 -2.90 -4.29
C THR A 194 -3.69 -2.78 -2.95
N ILE A 195 -3.35 -3.90 -2.31
CA ILE A 195 -2.64 -3.89 -1.03
C ILE A 195 -1.30 -3.17 -1.16
N ILE A 196 -0.53 -3.49 -2.21
CA ILE A 196 0.79 -2.90 -2.44
C ILE A 196 0.67 -1.40 -2.75
N ALA A 197 -0.20 -1.01 -3.69
CA ALA A 197 -0.38 0.38 -4.09
C ALA A 197 -0.89 1.25 -2.94
N PHE A 198 -1.90 0.75 -2.20
CA PHE A 198 -2.44 1.45 -1.04
C PHE A 198 -1.38 1.62 0.05
N SER A 199 -0.65 0.55 0.40
CA SER A 199 0.39 0.62 1.43
C SER A 199 1.51 1.59 1.05
N ASN A 200 1.93 1.61 -0.22
CA ASN A 200 2.95 2.55 -0.69
C ASN A 200 2.48 3.99 -0.63
N ALA A 201 1.24 4.27 -1.04
CA ALA A 201 0.65 5.60 -0.99
C ALA A 201 0.44 6.06 0.45
N TRP A 202 -0.10 5.19 1.32
CA TRP A 202 -0.35 5.47 2.73
C TRP A 202 0.92 5.79 3.50
N ASN A 203 2.00 5.05 3.26
CA ASN A 203 3.28 5.18 3.97
C ASN A 203 4.25 6.17 3.31
N SER A 204 3.82 6.94 2.32
CA SER A 204 4.67 7.89 1.59
C SER A 204 5.00 9.12 2.45
N TYR A 205 5.96 8.98 3.40
CA TYR A 205 6.38 10.08 4.27
C TYR A 205 7.38 11.02 3.60
N GLN A 206 8.50 10.48 3.08
CA GLN A 206 9.62 11.28 2.62
C GLN A 206 9.25 12.24 1.50
N TRP A 207 8.53 11.74 0.50
CA TRP A 207 8.06 12.56 -0.62
C TRP A 207 6.97 13.53 -0.18
N ALA A 208 6.01 13.07 0.63
CA ALA A 208 4.94 13.90 1.13
C ALA A 208 5.47 15.08 1.96
N HIS A 209 6.43 14.83 2.84
CA HIS A 209 7.08 15.87 3.65
C HIS A 209 7.87 16.89 2.81
N LEU A 210 8.44 16.43 1.68
CA LEU A 210 9.22 17.30 0.79
C LEU A 210 8.33 18.20 -0.08
N ILE A 211 7.12 17.73 -0.49
CA ILE A 211 6.33 18.41 -1.52
C ILE A 211 5.11 19.13 -0.99
N MET A 212 4.62 18.81 0.22
CA MET A 212 3.43 19.41 0.81
C MET A 212 3.80 20.41 1.91
N TYR A 213 3.33 21.64 1.76
CA TYR A 213 3.62 22.76 2.69
C TYR A 213 2.37 23.37 3.30
N ASP A 214 1.20 23.16 2.68
CA ASP A 214 -0.08 23.71 3.15
C ASP A 214 -0.54 22.96 4.40
N ASP A 215 -0.63 23.67 5.54
CA ASP A 215 -1.14 23.14 6.81
C ASP A 215 -2.56 22.56 6.70
N GLN A 216 -3.30 22.92 5.66
CA GLN A 216 -4.62 22.36 5.38
C GLN A 216 -4.58 20.98 4.70
N LYS A 217 -3.44 20.59 4.14
CA LYS A 217 -3.23 19.38 3.32
C LYS A 217 -2.10 18.52 3.83
N ILE A 218 -1.96 18.41 5.15
CA ILE A 218 -0.91 17.59 5.76
C ILE A 218 -1.27 16.10 5.66
N PRO A 219 -0.47 15.27 4.95
CA PRO A 219 -0.64 13.82 4.95
C PRO A 219 -0.46 13.22 6.34
N MET A 220 -1.15 12.09 6.63
CA MET A 220 -1.13 11.44 7.95
C MET A 220 0.28 11.11 8.42
N THR A 221 1.14 10.61 7.53
CA THR A 221 2.53 10.27 7.87
C THR A 221 3.34 11.48 8.28
N VAL A 222 3.10 12.65 7.69
CA VAL A 222 3.72 13.92 8.07
C VAL A 222 3.12 14.41 9.39
N PHE A 223 1.79 14.33 9.53
CA PHE A 223 1.09 14.71 10.77
C PHE A 223 1.58 13.92 11.99
N LEU A 224 1.86 12.61 11.83
CA LEU A 224 2.45 11.77 12.87
C LEU A 224 3.80 12.28 13.37
N THR A 225 4.62 12.86 12.50
CA THR A 225 5.96 13.36 12.86
C THR A 225 5.94 14.73 13.54
N LEU A 226 4.88 15.52 13.30
CA LEU A 226 4.69 16.81 13.99
C LEU A 226 4.42 16.61 15.49
N GLY A 227 3.91 15.44 15.86
CA GLY A 227 3.72 14.99 17.22
C GLY A 227 2.72 15.83 18.03
N LEU A 228 1.87 15.15 18.78
CA LEU A 228 1.06 15.78 19.80
C LEU A 228 1.73 15.54 21.15
N LYS A 229 1.97 16.57 21.93
CA LYS A 229 2.51 16.42 23.29
C LYS A 229 1.62 15.46 24.09
N GLY A 230 2.17 14.32 24.49
CA GLY A 230 1.54 13.35 25.37
C GLY A 230 0.77 12.19 24.73
N ASN A 231 0.27 12.29 23.50
CA ASN A 231 -0.65 11.27 22.92
C ASN A 231 -0.17 10.64 21.60
N ASN A 232 1.14 10.62 21.36
CA ASN A 232 1.70 10.15 20.10
C ASN A 232 1.37 8.69 19.78
N MET A 233 1.33 7.79 20.76
CA MET A 233 1.07 6.37 20.54
C MET A 233 -0.39 6.10 20.15
N THR A 234 -1.32 6.80 20.74
CA THR A 234 -2.75 6.72 20.36
C THR A 234 -2.95 7.22 18.91
N LEU A 235 -2.23 8.28 18.55
CA LEU A 235 -2.24 8.80 17.18
C LEU A 235 -1.73 7.76 16.17
N VAL A 236 -0.60 7.10 16.49
CA VAL A 236 -0.02 6.02 15.66
C VAL A 236 -1.02 4.85 15.55
N LEU A 237 -1.62 4.42 16.67
CA LEU A 237 -2.59 3.34 16.70
C LEU A 237 -3.80 3.63 15.80
N LEU A 238 -4.37 4.83 15.87
CA LEU A 238 -5.48 5.24 15.01
C LEU A 238 -5.08 5.32 13.53
N SER A 239 -3.86 5.74 13.24
CA SER A 239 -3.36 5.84 11.86
C SER A 239 -3.14 4.49 11.18
N MET A 240 -3.01 3.39 11.93
CA MET A 240 -2.87 2.04 11.36
C MET A 240 -4.21 1.46 10.88
N VAL A 241 -5.33 1.93 11.42
CA VAL A 241 -6.66 1.36 11.16
C VAL A 241 -6.99 1.27 9.67
N PRO A 242 -6.81 2.30 8.82
CA PRO A 242 -7.14 2.20 7.40
C PRO A 242 -6.32 1.15 6.66
N SER A 243 -5.02 1.01 6.95
CA SER A 243 -4.17 -0.02 6.35
C SER A 243 -4.61 -1.42 6.74
N LEU A 244 -4.99 -1.63 8.01
CA LEU A 244 -5.52 -2.91 8.49
C LEU A 244 -6.85 -3.24 7.82
N VAL A 245 -7.75 -2.26 7.69
CA VAL A 245 -9.06 -2.46 7.01
C VAL A 245 -8.84 -2.89 5.57
N VAL A 246 -7.98 -2.21 4.81
CA VAL A 246 -7.68 -2.60 3.42
C VAL A 246 -7.07 -4.00 3.37
N PHE A 247 -6.14 -4.32 4.26
CA PHE A 247 -5.55 -5.66 4.32
C PHE A 247 -6.63 -6.73 4.59
N PHE A 248 -7.49 -6.55 5.60
CA PHE A 248 -8.54 -7.54 5.93
C PHE A 248 -9.57 -7.73 4.83
N ILE A 249 -9.89 -6.68 4.06
CA ILE A 249 -10.80 -6.80 2.91
C ILE A 249 -10.17 -7.63 1.79
N PHE A 250 -8.90 -7.43 1.48
CA PHE A 250 -8.25 -8.02 0.32
C PHE A 250 -7.43 -9.28 0.61
N GLN A 251 -7.13 -9.63 1.88
CA GLN A 251 -6.28 -10.76 2.28
C GLN A 251 -6.73 -12.11 1.68
N LYS A 252 -8.03 -12.37 1.60
CA LYS A 252 -8.55 -13.62 1.04
C LYS A 252 -8.10 -13.83 -0.40
N PHE A 253 -8.25 -12.81 -1.22
CA PHE A 253 -7.86 -12.85 -2.63
C PHE A 253 -6.34 -12.88 -2.82
N PHE A 254 -5.60 -12.24 -1.90
CA PHE A 254 -4.14 -12.30 -1.88
C PHE A 254 -3.61 -13.73 -1.68
N VAL A 255 -4.17 -14.45 -0.70
CA VAL A 255 -3.79 -15.85 -0.42
C VAL A 255 -4.17 -16.78 -1.58
N GLU A 256 -5.33 -16.58 -2.19
CA GLU A 256 -5.76 -17.34 -3.38
C GLU A 256 -4.82 -17.10 -4.57
N GLY A 257 -4.38 -15.86 -4.79
CA GLY A 257 -3.44 -15.51 -5.87
C GLY A 257 -2.05 -16.11 -5.69
N MET A 258 -1.53 -16.15 -4.48
CA MET A 258 -0.25 -16.82 -4.20
C MET A 258 -0.31 -18.34 -4.41
N ASN A 259 -1.41 -18.98 -4.03
CA ASN A 259 -1.59 -20.42 -4.23
C ASN A 259 -1.76 -20.80 -5.71
N GLY A 260 -2.30 -19.91 -6.54
CA GLY A 260 -2.41 -20.09 -7.98
C GLY A 260 -1.07 -19.98 -8.72
N ALA A 261 -0.14 -19.19 -8.21
CA ALA A 261 1.19 -19.01 -8.78
C ALA A 261 2.18 -20.17 -8.43
N LEU A 262 1.83 -21.02 -7.48
CA LEU A 262 2.63 -22.16 -7.03
C LEU A 262 2.23 -23.50 -7.68
N LYS A 263 1.20 -23.52 -8.52
CA LYS A 263 0.79 -24.65 -9.37
C LYS A 263 1.21 -24.43 -10.81
#